data_a333e890c91aa9a196e1d6c5df53ca11
#
_entry.id   a333e890c91aa9a196e1d6c5df53ca11
#
_cell.length_a   1.000
_cell.length_b   1.000
_cell.length_c   1.000
_cell.angle_alpha   90.00
_cell.angle_beta   90.00
_cell.angle_gamma   90.00
#
_symmetry.space_group_name_H-M   'P 1'
#
loop_
_entity.id
_entity.type
_entity.pdbx_description
1 polymer ?
#
loop_
_entity_poly.entity_id
_entity_poly.type
_entity_poly.pdbx_seq_one_letter_code
_entity_poly.pdbx_strand_id
1 'polypeptide(L)'
;VLFFGYTHCPDVCPSTLIEMQGVMKDLGPLADRVQVIFITVDPERDTAELMAQYPPAFDPRFIGLRPADEAALMKITKDFKAYYSKVPGSNPKNYTIDHTAGSYVFDPAGNLRLYIKHGQGVEPIAHDLKILLK
;
A
#
# COMPACT_ATOMS: atom_id res chain seq x y z
N VAL A 1 1.78 -6.50 5.59
CA VAL A 1 2.15 -5.11 5.22
C VAL A 1 0.98 -4.48 4.46
N LEU A 2 0.55 -3.32 4.93
CA LEU A 2 -0.60 -2.62 4.34
C LEU A 2 -0.22 -1.16 4.09
N PHE A 3 -0.55 -0.63 2.91
CA PHE A 3 -0.31 0.78 2.61
C PHE A 3 -1.39 1.36 1.69
N PHE A 4 -1.51 2.68 1.73
CA PHE A 4 -2.49 3.43 0.96
C PHE A 4 -1.84 4.06 -0.26
N GLY A 5 -2.58 4.16 -1.35
CA GLY A 5 -2.12 4.80 -2.58
C GLY A 5 -3.20 4.80 -3.65
N TYR A 6 -2.81 5.07 -4.89
CA TYR A 6 -3.72 5.03 -6.02
C TYR A 6 -2.93 4.79 -7.32
N THR A 7 -3.58 4.22 -8.33
CA THR A 7 -2.86 3.79 -9.55
C THR A 7 -2.36 4.95 -10.40
N HIS A 8 -2.99 6.12 -10.28
CA HIS A 8 -2.57 7.33 -11.01
C HIS A 8 -1.51 8.14 -10.26
N CYS A 9 -1.00 7.60 -9.15
CA CYS A 9 0.08 8.24 -8.38
C CYS A 9 1.33 8.35 -9.24
N PRO A 10 1.91 9.55 -9.40
CA PRO A 10 3.02 9.73 -10.35
C PRO A 10 4.33 9.08 -9.93
N ASP A 11 4.64 8.97 -8.64
CA ASP A 11 5.93 8.43 -8.20
C ASP A 11 5.89 7.59 -6.92
N VAL A 12 5.14 8.00 -5.89
CA VAL A 12 5.23 7.39 -4.55
C VAL A 12 4.69 5.96 -4.53
N CYS A 13 3.51 5.72 -5.11
CA CYS A 13 2.86 4.40 -5.03
C CYS A 13 3.58 3.33 -5.85
N PRO A 14 3.99 3.61 -7.11
CA PRO A 14 4.83 2.66 -7.83
C PRO A 14 6.15 2.38 -7.12
N SER A 15 6.77 3.40 -6.51
CA SER A 15 8.02 3.22 -5.77
C SER A 15 7.84 2.29 -4.58
N THR A 16 6.73 2.41 -3.84
CA THR A 16 6.43 1.53 -2.71
C THR A 16 6.20 0.09 -3.16
N LEU A 17 5.46 -0.11 -4.26
CA LEU A 17 5.25 -1.44 -4.81
C LEU A 17 6.54 -2.08 -5.29
N ILE A 18 7.42 -1.33 -5.94
CA ILE A 18 8.73 -1.80 -6.37
C ILE A 18 9.60 -2.14 -5.16
N GLU A 19 9.58 -1.30 -4.14
CA GLU A 19 10.31 -1.53 -2.89
C GLU A 19 9.85 -2.83 -2.22
N MET A 20 8.54 -3.04 -2.11
CA MET A 20 7.98 -4.28 -1.56
C MET A 20 8.29 -5.50 -2.41
N GLN A 21 8.33 -5.36 -3.73
CA GLN A 21 8.78 -6.42 -4.63
C GLN A 21 10.20 -6.84 -4.30
N GLY A 22 11.09 -5.87 -4.08
CA GLY A 22 12.47 -6.13 -3.67
C GLY A 22 12.55 -6.79 -2.30
N VAL A 23 11.71 -6.37 -1.35
CA VAL A 23 11.63 -6.97 -0.02
C VAL A 23 11.21 -8.44 -0.10
N MET A 24 10.21 -8.75 -0.91
CA MET A 24 9.76 -10.15 -1.09
C MET A 24 10.87 -11.01 -1.67
N LYS A 25 11.65 -10.47 -2.62
CA LYS A 25 12.80 -11.17 -3.19
C LYS A 25 13.88 -11.42 -2.14
N ASP A 26 14.16 -10.43 -1.31
CA ASP A 26 15.18 -10.54 -0.25
C ASP A 26 14.77 -11.52 0.85
N LEU A 27 13.46 -11.61 1.14
CA LEU A 27 12.94 -12.57 2.11
C LEU A 27 13.04 -14.02 1.62
N GLY A 28 13.08 -14.24 0.32
CA GLY A 28 13.14 -15.60 -0.25
C GLY A 28 11.96 -16.47 0.20
N PRO A 29 12.23 -17.67 0.78
CA PRO A 29 11.15 -18.56 1.21
C PRO A 29 10.23 -17.95 2.27
N LEU A 30 10.71 -17.00 3.06
CA LEU A 30 9.90 -16.35 4.10
C LEU A 30 8.84 -15.43 3.51
N ALA A 31 8.99 -15.03 2.25
CA ALA A 31 8.02 -14.16 1.58
C ALA A 31 6.62 -14.77 1.51
N ASP A 32 6.51 -16.10 1.46
CA ASP A 32 5.21 -16.76 1.45
C ASP A 32 4.41 -16.56 2.74
N ARG A 33 5.08 -16.13 3.80
CA ARG A 33 4.47 -15.84 5.10
C ARG A 33 4.09 -14.38 5.26
N VAL A 34 4.33 -13.55 4.24
CA VAL A 34 4.05 -12.11 4.26
C VAL A 34 2.98 -11.79 3.23
N GLN A 35 1.94 -11.09 3.65
CA GLN A 35 0.91 -10.58 2.75
C GLN A 35 1.08 -9.07 2.60
N VAL A 36 1.17 -8.60 1.36
CA VAL A 36 1.22 -7.17 1.04
C VAL A 36 -0.13 -6.74 0.50
N ILE A 37 -0.72 -5.71 1.12
CA ILE A 37 -2.05 -5.20 0.79
C ILE A 37 -1.94 -3.72 0.40
N PHE A 38 -2.47 -3.39 -0.76
CA PHE A 38 -2.55 -2.03 -1.30
C PHE A 38 -4.01 -1.58 -1.28
N ILE A 39 -4.32 -0.50 -0.55
CA ILE A 39 -5.67 0.05 -0.48
C ILE A 39 -5.71 1.36 -1.25
N THR A 40 -6.59 1.46 -2.24
CA THR A 40 -6.71 2.69 -3.01
C THR A 40 -7.41 3.79 -2.21
N VAL A 41 -6.88 5.02 -2.33
CA VAL A 41 -7.53 6.24 -1.82
C VAL A 41 -8.34 6.94 -2.92
N ASP A 42 -8.44 6.32 -4.11
CA ASP A 42 -9.14 6.89 -5.27
C ASP A 42 -10.10 5.87 -5.88
N PRO A 43 -11.17 5.49 -5.15
CA PRO A 43 -12.11 4.49 -5.67
C PRO A 43 -12.87 4.95 -6.91
N GLU A 44 -12.90 6.25 -7.21
CA GLU A 44 -13.52 6.78 -8.43
C GLU A 44 -12.78 6.37 -9.69
N ARG A 45 -11.44 6.53 -9.70
CA ARG A 45 -10.61 6.18 -10.85
C ARG A 45 -10.12 4.73 -10.80
N ASP A 46 -9.90 4.20 -9.60
CA ASP A 46 -9.39 2.85 -9.41
C ASP A 46 -10.55 1.87 -9.32
N THR A 47 -10.89 1.25 -10.44
CA THR A 47 -11.96 0.25 -10.50
C THR A 47 -11.55 -1.04 -9.80
N ALA A 48 -12.53 -1.88 -9.48
CA ALA A 48 -12.25 -3.19 -8.89
C ALA A 48 -11.34 -4.04 -9.80
N GLU A 49 -11.57 -3.97 -11.13
CA GLU A 49 -10.75 -4.69 -12.10
C GLU A 49 -9.31 -4.20 -12.09
N LEU A 50 -9.10 -2.88 -12.06
CA LEU A 50 -7.77 -2.28 -12.02
C LEU A 50 -7.04 -2.68 -10.74
N MET A 51 -7.73 -2.65 -9.61
CA MET A 51 -7.13 -3.04 -8.32
C MET A 51 -6.85 -4.54 -8.24
N ALA A 52 -7.56 -5.36 -9.01
CA ALA A 52 -7.26 -6.79 -9.11
C ALA A 52 -6.01 -7.07 -9.96
N GLN A 53 -5.64 -6.17 -10.85
CA GLN A 53 -4.53 -6.37 -11.80
C GLN A 53 -3.25 -5.61 -11.45
N TYR A 54 -3.37 -4.41 -10.87
CA TYR A 54 -2.24 -3.50 -10.70
C TYR A 54 -1.22 -4.02 -9.66
N PRO A 55 -1.61 -4.31 -8.41
CA PRO A 55 -0.62 -4.83 -7.45
C PRO A 55 -0.02 -6.17 -7.85
N PRO A 56 -0.80 -7.16 -8.38
CA PRO A 56 -0.22 -8.43 -8.79
C PRO A 56 0.77 -8.33 -9.95
N ALA A 57 0.76 -7.23 -10.72
CA ALA A 57 1.75 -7.02 -11.78
C ALA A 57 3.17 -6.85 -11.21
N PHE A 58 3.29 -6.41 -9.97
CA PHE A 58 4.59 -6.29 -9.27
C PHE A 58 5.00 -7.60 -8.61
N ASP A 59 4.06 -8.29 -7.98
CA ASP A 59 4.25 -9.62 -7.39
C ASP A 59 2.88 -10.29 -7.30
N PRO A 60 2.72 -11.53 -7.80
CA PRO A 60 1.41 -12.20 -7.80
C PRO A 60 0.76 -12.36 -6.43
N ARG A 61 1.54 -12.23 -5.36
CA ARG A 61 1.05 -12.34 -3.98
C ARG A 61 0.47 -11.04 -3.45
N PHE A 62 0.67 -9.92 -4.14
CA PHE A 62 0.14 -8.62 -3.72
C PHE A 62 -1.35 -8.53 -3.97
N ILE A 63 -2.09 -7.97 -3.01
CA ILE A 63 -3.54 -7.81 -3.07
C ILE A 63 -3.88 -6.33 -3.13
N GLY A 64 -4.78 -5.96 -4.05
CA GLY A 64 -5.37 -4.63 -4.08
C GLY A 64 -6.78 -4.64 -3.52
N LEU A 65 -7.09 -3.68 -2.66
CA LEU A 65 -8.42 -3.50 -2.08
C LEU A 65 -8.99 -2.15 -2.49
N ARG A 66 -10.27 -2.16 -2.85
CA ARG A 66 -11.01 -0.97 -3.23
C ARG A 66 -12.16 -0.73 -2.26
N PRO A 67 -12.16 0.39 -1.50
CA PRO A 67 -13.32 0.75 -0.70
C PRO A 67 -14.55 0.90 -1.61
N ALA A 68 -15.72 0.53 -1.09
CA ALA A 68 -16.94 0.54 -1.89
C ALA A 68 -17.33 1.96 -2.32
N ASP A 69 -17.06 2.95 -1.46
CA ASP A 69 -17.38 4.35 -1.71
C ASP A 69 -16.50 5.26 -0.85
N GLU A 70 -16.72 6.56 -0.97
CA GLU A 70 -15.97 7.58 -0.22
C GLU A 70 -16.16 7.43 1.30
N ALA A 71 -17.37 7.09 1.73
CA ALA A 71 -17.65 6.91 3.16
C ALA A 71 -16.86 5.74 3.75
N ALA A 72 -16.77 4.63 3.02
CA ALA A 72 -15.96 3.48 3.43
C ALA A 72 -14.47 3.85 3.51
N LEU A 73 -13.97 4.63 2.54
CA LEU A 73 -12.59 5.10 2.53
C LEU A 73 -12.31 6.01 3.73
N MET A 74 -13.19 6.94 4.03
CA MET A 74 -13.05 7.84 5.18
C MET A 74 -12.99 7.06 6.49
N LYS A 75 -13.81 6.03 6.65
CA LYS A 75 -13.80 5.19 7.83
C LYS A 75 -12.47 4.44 7.99
N ILE A 76 -11.98 3.85 6.91
CA ILE A 76 -10.72 3.10 6.93
C ILE A 76 -9.55 4.02 7.28
N THR A 77 -9.45 5.18 6.63
CA THR A 77 -8.34 6.11 6.88
C THR A 77 -8.39 6.65 8.32
N LYS A 78 -9.58 6.89 8.85
CA LYS A 78 -9.75 7.31 10.24
C LYS A 78 -9.27 6.23 11.22
N ASP A 79 -9.64 4.96 10.96
CA ASP A 79 -9.25 3.84 11.81
C ASP A 79 -7.74 3.65 11.85
N PHE A 80 -7.04 3.91 10.73
CA PHE A 80 -5.58 3.83 10.65
C PHE A 80 -4.88 5.13 11.02
N LYS A 81 -5.62 6.19 11.34
CA LYS A 81 -5.08 7.55 11.55
C LYS A 81 -4.26 8.02 10.36
N ALA A 82 -4.64 7.57 9.18
CA ALA A 82 -4.07 8.01 7.92
C ALA A 82 -4.86 9.21 7.41
N TYR A 83 -4.29 9.91 6.40
CA TYR A 83 -5.04 10.99 5.77
C TYR A 83 -4.95 10.86 4.25
N TYR A 84 -5.89 11.50 3.57
CA TYR A 84 -5.84 11.71 2.14
C TYR A 84 -6.57 13.01 1.79
N SER A 85 -6.12 13.66 0.71
CA SER A 85 -6.71 14.91 0.26
C SER A 85 -6.50 15.07 -1.24
N LYS A 86 -7.58 15.37 -1.96
CA LYS A 86 -7.49 15.64 -3.39
C LYS A 86 -6.80 16.97 -3.63
N VAL A 87 -5.85 16.99 -4.56
CA VAL A 87 -5.17 18.20 -5.02
C VAL A 87 -5.65 18.47 -6.46
N PRO A 88 -6.47 19.51 -6.69
CA PRO A 88 -7.01 19.79 -8.01
C PRO A 88 -5.90 20.01 -9.06
N GLY A 89 -6.12 19.48 -10.25
CA GLY A 89 -5.25 19.70 -11.39
C GLY A 89 -5.84 20.68 -12.38
N SER A 90 -5.37 20.62 -13.64
CA SER A 90 -5.79 21.52 -14.71
C SER A 90 -7.24 21.29 -15.18
N ASN A 91 -7.83 20.12 -14.87
CA ASN A 91 -9.22 19.80 -15.19
C ASN A 91 -9.76 18.81 -14.12
N PRO A 92 -11.11 18.59 -14.08
CA PRO A 92 -11.71 17.75 -13.05
C PRO A 92 -11.22 16.29 -13.01
N LYS A 93 -10.68 15.79 -14.10
CA LYS A 93 -10.16 14.41 -14.19
C LYS A 93 -8.66 14.34 -13.92
N ASN A 94 -7.98 15.46 -13.87
CA ASN A 94 -6.53 15.53 -13.72
C ASN A 94 -6.18 16.06 -12.32
N TYR A 95 -6.45 15.24 -11.32
CA TYR A 95 -6.12 15.58 -9.93
C TYR A 95 -5.14 14.57 -9.36
N THR A 96 -4.40 14.98 -8.33
CA THR A 96 -3.57 14.08 -7.54
C THR A 96 -4.19 13.95 -6.15
N ILE A 97 -3.73 12.97 -5.38
CA ILE A 97 -4.21 12.75 -4.02
C ILE A 97 -3.00 12.69 -3.09
N ASP A 98 -2.93 13.66 -2.16
CA ASP A 98 -1.97 13.57 -1.07
C ASP A 98 -2.50 12.57 -0.06
N HIS A 99 -1.63 11.66 0.40
CA HIS A 99 -2.01 10.62 1.34
C HIS A 99 -0.83 10.22 2.20
N THR A 100 -1.12 9.51 3.28
CA THR A 100 -0.09 8.92 4.13
C THR A 100 0.76 7.96 3.29
N ALA A 101 2.06 8.21 3.22
CA ALA A 101 2.98 7.48 2.33
C ALA A 101 3.63 6.26 2.99
N GLY A 102 3.50 6.09 4.30
CA GLY A 102 4.10 4.97 5.02
C GLY A 102 3.31 3.69 4.93
N SER A 103 3.92 2.60 5.37
CA SER A 103 3.31 1.27 5.37
C SER A 103 3.12 0.78 6.79
N TYR A 104 1.99 0.12 7.04
CA TYR A 104 1.66 -0.45 8.35
C TYR A 104 1.98 -1.94 8.34
N VAL A 105 2.68 -2.42 9.37
CA VAL A 105 3.03 -3.84 9.48
C VAL A 105 2.29 -4.44 10.67
N PHE A 106 1.49 -5.46 10.40
CA PHE A 106 0.76 -6.22 11.40
C PHE A 106 1.40 -7.59 11.58
N ASP A 107 1.44 -8.09 12.81
CA ASP A 107 1.93 -9.43 13.09
C ASP A 107 0.86 -10.50 12.77
N PRO A 108 1.17 -11.80 12.85
CA PRO A 108 0.19 -12.85 12.58
C PRO A 108 -1.05 -12.81 13.48
N ALA A 109 -0.95 -12.21 14.63
CA ALA A 109 -2.08 -12.05 15.56
C ALA A 109 -2.96 -10.83 15.21
N GLY A 110 -2.57 -10.02 14.22
CA GLY A 110 -3.31 -8.85 13.80
C GLY A 110 -2.99 -7.57 14.57
N ASN A 111 -1.92 -7.56 15.35
CA ASN A 111 -1.50 -6.39 16.09
C ASN A 111 -0.54 -5.54 15.27
N LEU A 112 -0.74 -4.21 15.28
CA LEU A 112 0.17 -3.29 14.61
C LEU A 112 1.52 -3.27 15.33
N ARG A 113 2.59 -3.59 14.59
CA ARG A 113 3.94 -3.71 15.15
C ARG A 113 4.89 -2.63 14.65
N LEU A 114 4.77 -2.22 13.40
CA LEU A 114 5.68 -1.25 12.78
C LEU A 114 4.94 -0.29 11.87
N TYR A 115 5.47 0.92 11.76
CA TYR A 115 5.12 1.87 10.71
C TYR A 115 6.40 2.18 9.93
N ILE A 116 6.42 1.80 8.65
CA ILE A 116 7.59 1.95 7.78
C ILE A 116 7.43 3.23 6.96
N LYS A 117 8.36 4.16 7.11
CA LYS A 117 8.36 5.39 6.33
C LYS A 117 8.70 5.09 4.87
N HIS A 118 8.11 5.87 3.95
CA HIS A 118 8.41 5.76 2.53
C HIS A 118 9.90 6.01 2.28
N GLY A 119 10.49 5.19 1.40
CA GLY A 119 11.88 5.35 1.01
C GLY A 119 12.91 4.82 2.00
N GLN A 120 12.47 4.02 2.98
CA GLN A 120 13.39 3.44 3.98
C GLN A 120 14.40 2.48 3.37
N GLY A 121 14.03 1.80 2.27
CA GLY A 121 14.90 0.88 1.56
C GLY A 121 14.55 -0.58 1.81
N VAL A 122 14.98 -1.44 0.88
CA VAL A 122 14.65 -2.88 0.91
C VAL A 122 15.28 -3.59 2.11
N GLU A 123 16.56 -3.37 2.36
CA GLU A 123 17.29 -4.10 3.39
C GLU A 123 16.74 -3.87 4.80
N PRO A 124 16.53 -2.62 5.26
CA PRO A 124 15.97 -2.39 6.60
C PRO A 124 14.59 -2.98 6.76
N ILE A 125 13.73 -2.88 5.74
CA ILE A 125 12.37 -3.43 5.78
C ILE A 125 12.42 -4.94 5.88
N ALA A 126 13.20 -5.60 5.04
CA ALA A 126 13.34 -7.05 5.05
C ALA A 126 13.91 -7.54 6.39
N HIS A 127 14.88 -6.81 6.96
CA HIS A 127 15.45 -7.14 8.27
C HIS A 127 14.38 -7.14 9.36
N ASP A 128 13.57 -6.10 9.41
CA ASP A 128 12.51 -5.97 10.43
C ASP A 128 11.43 -7.04 10.25
N LEU A 129 11.05 -7.34 9.01
CA LEU A 129 10.07 -8.38 8.73
C LEU A 129 10.58 -9.77 9.13
N LYS A 130 11.86 -10.05 8.92
CA LYS A 130 12.48 -11.31 9.35
C LYS A 130 12.39 -11.49 10.86
N ILE A 131 12.56 -10.42 11.62
CA ILE A 131 12.43 -10.45 13.08
C ILE A 131 11.00 -10.79 13.48
N LEU A 132 10.01 -10.19 12.82
CA LEU A 132 8.59 -10.44 13.13
C LEU A 132 8.14 -11.85 12.73
N LEU A 133 8.84 -12.48 11.79
CA LEU A 133 8.51 -13.84 11.30
C LEU A 133 9.13 -14.96 12.15
N LYS A 134 9.97 -14.62 13.09
CA LYS A 134 10.58 -15.61 13.99
C LYS A 134 9.63 -16.18 15.03
#